data_e8e1697543814d249c84569d5ce979a2
#
_entry.id   e8e1697543814d249c84569d5ce979a2
#
_cell.length_a   1.000
_cell.length_b   1.000
_cell.length_c   1.000
_cell.angle_alpha   90.00
_cell.angle_beta   90.00
_cell.angle_gamma   90.00
#
_symmetry.space_group_name_H-M   'P 1'
#
loop_
_entity.id
_entity.type
_entity.pdbx_description
1 polymer ?
#
loop_
_entity_poly.entity_id
_entity_poly.type
_entity_poly.pdbx_seq_one_letter_code
_entity_poly.pdbx_strand_id
1 'polypeptide(L)'
;NTEIKTVAVMGSMHEIGFFEGSIDENTSCRPESFYGIAKNALREVTAILAKQEKKTFMWLRGFYIVGNSQYGSSIFSKISAAAERGDKEFPFTMGLNQFDFLDYDVFCKYVSAAITQDKVNGIINICSGRPERLSDRVERFIKENDYNIKLKYGAFPDRPYDSKAIWGNDTKIKSIMEGVSTIIKK
;
A
#
# COMPACT_ATOMS: atom_id res chain seq x y z
N ASN A 1 9.53 -10.54 26.27
CA ASN A 1 8.92 -11.86 26.16
C ASN A 1 9.86 -12.77 25.35
N THR A 2 10.41 -13.81 25.98
CA THR A 2 11.39 -14.72 25.40
C THR A 2 10.80 -15.66 24.33
N GLU A 3 9.49 -15.80 24.29
CA GLU A 3 8.79 -16.69 23.34
C GLU A 3 8.54 -16.07 21.95
N ILE A 4 8.57 -14.74 21.85
CA ILE A 4 8.39 -14.06 20.56
C ILE A 4 9.62 -14.31 19.69
N LYS A 5 9.42 -14.91 18.51
CA LYS A 5 10.48 -15.19 17.53
C LYS A 5 10.52 -14.16 16.41
N THR A 6 9.38 -13.60 16.05
CA THR A 6 9.24 -12.70 14.92
C THR A 6 8.57 -11.40 15.33
N VAL A 7 9.09 -10.29 14.82
CA VAL A 7 8.48 -8.96 14.93
C VAL A 7 8.10 -8.51 13.53
N ALA A 8 6.80 -8.39 13.28
CA ALA A 8 6.26 -7.87 12.01
C ALA A 8 5.64 -6.50 12.24
N VAL A 9 6.00 -5.53 11.42
CA VAL A 9 5.55 -4.13 11.56
C VAL A 9 5.02 -3.62 10.23
N MET A 10 3.87 -2.94 10.28
CA MET A 10 3.30 -2.30 9.08
C MET A 10 4.07 -1.04 8.69
N GLY A 11 4.69 -1.10 7.52
CA GLY A 11 5.35 -0.01 6.83
C GLY A 11 4.45 0.69 5.80
N SER A 12 5.05 1.58 5.04
CA SER A 12 4.37 2.32 3.98
C SER A 12 5.34 2.68 2.86
N MET A 13 4.89 2.66 1.61
CA MET A 13 5.69 3.12 0.48
C MET A 13 6.09 4.60 0.59
N HIS A 14 5.36 5.38 1.39
CA HIS A 14 5.69 6.78 1.64
C HIS A 14 7.04 6.99 2.36
N GLU A 15 7.63 5.95 2.94
CA GLU A 15 8.99 5.99 3.51
C GLU A 15 10.08 6.16 2.44
N ILE A 16 9.75 5.86 1.18
CA ILE A 16 10.68 6.01 0.04
C ILE A 16 10.84 7.50 -0.35
N GLY A 17 9.77 8.29 -0.28
CA GLY A 17 9.72 9.64 -0.82
C GLY A 17 9.42 9.65 -2.32
N PHE A 18 9.89 10.70 -3.03
CA PHE A 18 9.72 10.76 -4.48
C PHE A 18 10.56 9.66 -5.17
N PHE A 19 9.89 8.85 -5.98
CA PHE A 19 10.52 7.79 -6.77
C PHE A 19 9.65 7.44 -7.97
N GLU A 20 10.25 7.13 -9.10
CA GLU A 20 9.54 6.64 -10.29
C GLU A 20 10.02 5.24 -10.64
N GLY A 21 9.07 4.30 -10.79
CA GLY A 21 9.37 2.92 -11.12
C GLY A 21 9.02 1.92 -10.03
N SER A 22 9.67 0.75 -10.10
CA SER A 22 9.47 -0.36 -9.17
C SER A 22 10.31 -0.19 -7.90
N ILE A 23 9.67 -0.25 -6.74
CA ILE A 23 10.31 -0.21 -5.42
C ILE A 23 10.62 -1.63 -4.96
N ASP A 24 11.84 -1.87 -4.52
CA ASP A 24 12.27 -3.10 -3.84
C ASP A 24 12.82 -2.82 -2.43
N GLU A 25 13.40 -3.84 -1.80
CA GLU A 25 14.03 -3.71 -0.48
C GLU A 25 15.30 -2.86 -0.46
N ASN A 26 15.96 -2.68 -1.61
CA ASN A 26 17.22 -1.93 -1.75
C ASN A 26 16.96 -0.48 -2.16
N THR A 27 15.73 -0.12 -2.50
CA THR A 27 15.36 1.25 -2.87
C THR A 27 15.60 2.20 -1.69
N SER A 28 16.40 3.23 -1.92
CA SER A 28 16.77 4.22 -0.91
C SER A 28 15.55 4.97 -0.39
N CYS A 29 15.46 5.12 0.93
CA CYS A 29 14.42 5.91 1.59
C CYS A 29 14.85 7.37 1.73
N ARG A 30 14.09 8.30 1.13
CA ARG A 30 14.28 9.76 1.23
C ARG A 30 12.93 10.44 1.43
N PRO A 31 12.23 10.15 2.53
CA PRO A 31 10.88 10.66 2.75
C PRO A 31 10.87 12.18 2.93
N GLU A 32 9.87 12.84 2.30
CA GLU A 32 9.68 14.29 2.34
C GLU A 32 8.43 14.69 3.16
N SER A 33 7.71 13.72 3.72
CA SER A 33 6.55 13.96 4.58
C SER A 33 6.82 13.50 6.01
N PHE A 34 6.20 14.17 6.99
CA PHE A 34 6.28 13.74 8.41
C PHE A 34 5.88 12.28 8.61
N TYR A 35 4.84 11.84 7.90
CA TYR A 35 4.40 10.44 7.93
C TYR A 35 5.47 9.49 7.41
N GLY A 36 6.04 9.79 6.24
CA GLY A 36 7.11 8.98 5.64
C GLY A 36 8.36 8.94 6.50
N ILE A 37 8.78 10.11 7.06
CA ILE A 37 9.92 10.21 7.98
C ILE A 37 9.68 9.34 9.22
N ALA A 38 8.50 9.44 9.85
CA ALA A 38 8.17 8.65 11.03
C ALA A 38 8.15 7.14 10.73
N LYS A 39 7.61 6.73 9.57
CA LYS A 39 7.61 5.32 9.14
C LYS A 39 9.02 4.80 8.86
N ASN A 40 9.87 5.59 8.20
CA ASN A 40 11.26 5.21 7.98
C ASN A 40 12.04 5.08 9.28
N ALA A 41 11.91 6.04 10.20
CA ALA A 41 12.54 5.99 11.51
C ALA A 41 12.09 4.76 12.31
N LEU A 42 10.78 4.46 12.33
CA LEU A 42 10.25 3.26 12.96
C LEU A 42 10.85 1.98 12.37
N ARG A 43 10.99 1.90 11.03
CA ARG A 43 11.60 0.77 10.34
C ARG A 43 13.03 0.54 10.82
N GLU A 44 13.84 1.58 10.85
CA GLU A 44 15.25 1.48 11.21
C GLU A 44 15.42 1.11 12.68
N VAL A 45 14.69 1.76 13.58
CA VAL A 45 14.73 1.45 15.02
C VAL A 45 14.29 0.02 15.29
N THR A 46 13.18 -0.42 14.71
CA THR A 46 12.68 -1.79 14.93
C THR A 46 13.58 -2.86 14.33
N ALA A 47 14.23 -2.59 13.19
CA ALA A 47 15.23 -3.50 12.61
C ALA A 47 16.44 -3.68 13.51
N ILE A 48 16.95 -2.57 14.10
CA ILE A 48 18.08 -2.60 15.05
C ILE A 48 17.69 -3.39 16.29
N LEU A 49 16.54 -3.10 16.90
CA LEU A 49 16.05 -3.79 18.10
C LEU A 49 15.84 -5.29 17.83
N ALA A 50 15.22 -5.65 16.72
CA ALA A 50 15.02 -7.05 16.37
C ALA A 50 16.35 -7.80 16.22
N LYS A 51 17.37 -7.16 15.61
CA LYS A 51 18.72 -7.72 15.51
C LYS A 51 19.37 -7.92 16.88
N GLN A 52 19.29 -6.93 17.77
CA GLN A 52 19.84 -7.00 19.14
C GLN A 52 19.19 -8.14 19.95
N GLU A 53 17.87 -8.29 19.82
CA GLU A 53 17.08 -9.32 20.50
C GLU A 53 17.08 -10.67 19.77
N LYS A 54 17.86 -10.82 18.69
CA LYS A 54 17.94 -12.04 17.86
C LYS A 54 16.55 -12.52 17.37
N LYS A 55 15.70 -11.57 16.99
CA LYS A 55 14.36 -11.84 16.45
C LYS A 55 14.35 -11.71 14.92
N THR A 56 13.50 -12.49 14.26
CA THR A 56 13.21 -12.30 12.85
C THR A 56 12.45 -10.97 12.68
N PHE A 57 12.92 -10.14 11.75
CA PHE A 57 12.29 -8.86 11.43
C PHE A 57 11.55 -8.94 10.11
N MET A 58 10.31 -8.47 10.10
CA MET A 58 9.49 -8.30 8.90
C MET A 58 8.94 -6.89 8.86
N TRP A 59 9.25 -6.15 7.80
CA TRP A 59 8.70 -4.85 7.50
C TRP A 59 7.74 -4.97 6.34
N LEU A 60 6.43 -4.89 6.60
CA LEU A 60 5.38 -5.05 5.61
C LEU A 60 5.06 -3.69 4.99
N ARG A 61 5.73 -3.36 3.88
CA ARG A 61 5.56 -2.09 3.19
C ARG A 61 4.27 -2.07 2.39
N GLY A 62 3.22 -1.44 2.95
CA GLY A 62 1.94 -1.29 2.28
C GLY A 62 1.98 -0.22 1.19
N PHE A 63 1.24 -0.47 0.12
CA PHE A 63 1.00 0.45 -0.98
C PHE A 63 -0.40 1.07 -0.86
N TYR A 64 -1.03 1.42 -1.98
CA TYR A 64 -2.35 2.06 -1.95
C TYR A 64 -3.46 1.02 -1.73
N ILE A 65 -4.12 1.09 -0.58
CA ILE A 65 -5.19 0.16 -0.20
C ILE A 65 -6.52 0.78 -0.61
N VAL A 66 -7.33 -0.01 -1.31
CA VAL A 66 -8.66 0.37 -1.79
C VAL A 66 -9.72 -0.31 -0.94
N GLY A 67 -10.60 0.49 -0.34
CA GLY A 67 -11.74 0.01 0.44
C GLY A 67 -12.85 1.05 0.42
N ASN A 68 -14.07 0.62 0.68
CA ASN A 68 -15.28 1.45 0.63
C ASN A 68 -15.63 2.13 1.98
N SER A 69 -14.70 2.18 2.93
CA SER A 69 -14.93 2.88 4.19
C SER A 69 -14.99 4.39 3.96
N GLN A 70 -16.05 5.02 4.43
CA GLN A 70 -16.21 6.49 4.46
C GLN A 70 -15.26 7.16 5.47
N TYR A 71 -14.70 6.38 6.38
CA TYR A 71 -13.78 6.86 7.41
C TYR A 71 -12.33 6.74 6.92
N GLY A 72 -11.68 7.86 6.72
CA GLY A 72 -10.30 7.88 6.30
C GLY A 72 -9.93 9.10 5.45
N SER A 73 -8.65 9.20 5.11
CA SER A 73 -8.10 10.31 4.32
C SER A 73 -7.85 9.96 2.85
N SER A 74 -8.05 8.69 2.46
CA SER A 74 -7.83 8.25 1.08
C SER A 74 -8.82 8.89 0.11
N ILE A 75 -8.47 8.92 -1.17
CA ILE A 75 -9.38 9.38 -2.23
C ILE A 75 -10.66 8.51 -2.27
N PHE A 76 -10.54 7.21 -2.05
CA PHE A 76 -11.65 6.27 -2.03
C PHE A 76 -12.60 6.56 -0.87
N SER A 77 -12.08 6.79 0.34
CA SER A 77 -12.88 7.19 1.50
C SER A 77 -13.62 8.51 1.30
N LYS A 78 -12.96 9.49 0.65
CA LYS A 78 -13.57 10.78 0.33
C LYS A 78 -14.70 10.65 -0.68
N ILE A 79 -14.55 9.79 -1.68
CA ILE A 79 -15.60 9.51 -2.67
C ILE A 79 -16.78 8.79 -2.02
N SER A 80 -16.53 7.78 -1.16
CA SER A 80 -17.59 7.10 -0.41
C SER A 80 -18.38 8.10 0.44
N ALA A 81 -17.69 8.96 1.18
CA ALA A 81 -18.35 10.00 1.99
C ALA A 81 -19.14 11.01 1.13
N ALA A 82 -18.64 11.38 -0.05
CA ALA A 82 -19.34 12.26 -0.97
C ALA A 82 -20.60 11.58 -1.56
N ALA A 83 -20.50 10.31 -1.93
CA ALA A 83 -21.62 9.53 -2.44
C ALA A 83 -22.72 9.37 -1.38
N GLU A 84 -22.37 9.11 -0.12
CA GLU A 84 -23.32 9.04 1.00
C GLU A 84 -24.04 10.35 1.29
N ARG A 85 -23.36 11.50 1.11
CA ARG A 85 -24.01 12.82 1.18
C ARG A 85 -24.94 13.09 0.01
N GLY A 86 -24.93 12.26 -1.03
CA GLY A 86 -25.72 12.45 -2.25
C GLY A 86 -25.10 13.41 -3.25
N ASP A 87 -23.80 13.72 -3.12
CA ASP A 87 -23.07 14.58 -4.06
C ASP A 87 -23.12 13.97 -5.47
N LYS A 88 -23.35 14.76 -6.51
CA LYS A 88 -23.43 14.28 -7.90
C LYS A 88 -22.12 14.39 -8.65
N GLU A 89 -21.22 15.24 -8.15
CA GLU A 89 -19.90 15.47 -8.73
C GLU A 89 -18.84 15.43 -7.62
N PHE A 90 -17.68 14.90 -7.97
CA PHE A 90 -16.49 14.88 -7.11
C PHE A 90 -15.34 15.58 -7.82
N PRO A 91 -14.77 16.66 -7.26
CA PRO A 91 -13.65 17.36 -7.87
C PRO A 91 -12.42 16.44 -7.87
N PHE A 92 -11.78 16.32 -9.04
CA PHE A 92 -10.70 15.35 -9.28
C PHE A 92 -9.58 15.98 -10.12
N THR A 93 -8.37 15.47 -10.02
CA THR A 93 -7.26 15.81 -10.92
C THR A 93 -7.49 15.18 -12.29
N MET A 94 -6.51 15.22 -13.19
CA MET A 94 -6.60 14.43 -14.42
C MET A 94 -6.42 12.93 -14.17
N GLY A 95 -5.92 12.53 -12.99
CA GLY A 95 -5.79 11.14 -12.57
C GLY A 95 -4.82 10.30 -13.41
N LEU A 96 -3.83 10.93 -14.05
CA LEU A 96 -2.89 10.26 -14.96
C LEU A 96 -1.78 9.50 -14.24
N ASN A 97 -1.51 9.84 -12.97
CA ASN A 97 -0.52 9.15 -12.16
C ASN A 97 -0.87 7.68 -12.00
N GLN A 98 0.14 6.82 -12.02
CA GLN A 98 -0.02 5.37 -11.89
C GLN A 98 0.51 4.91 -10.54
N PHE A 99 -0.32 4.16 -9.82
CA PHE A 99 0.00 3.66 -8.49
C PHE A 99 -0.33 2.17 -8.38
N ASP A 100 0.30 1.51 -7.41
CA ASP A 100 0.05 0.10 -7.10
C ASP A 100 -1.11 0.02 -6.10
N PHE A 101 -2.26 -0.42 -6.57
CA PHE A 101 -3.45 -0.56 -5.75
C PHE A 101 -3.68 -2.02 -5.35
N LEU A 102 -4.11 -2.22 -4.12
CA LEU A 102 -4.62 -3.48 -3.61
C LEU A 102 -6.01 -3.29 -2.99
N ASP A 103 -6.94 -4.15 -3.33
CA ASP A 103 -8.20 -4.25 -2.61
C ASP A 103 -7.96 -4.70 -1.17
N TYR A 104 -8.75 -4.19 -0.24
CA TYR A 104 -8.57 -4.40 1.19
C TYR A 104 -8.49 -5.89 1.57
N ASP A 105 -9.35 -6.73 1.00
CA ASP A 105 -9.36 -8.17 1.29
C ASP A 105 -8.09 -8.87 0.81
N VAL A 106 -7.57 -8.47 -0.37
CA VAL A 106 -6.30 -8.98 -0.90
C VAL A 106 -5.14 -8.52 -0.02
N PHE A 107 -5.16 -7.25 0.42
CA PHE A 107 -4.17 -6.72 1.34
C PHE A 107 -4.14 -7.53 2.66
N CYS A 108 -5.29 -7.76 3.28
CA CYS A 108 -5.41 -8.56 4.50
C CYS A 108 -4.89 -9.99 4.30
N LYS A 109 -5.23 -10.61 3.17
CA LYS A 109 -4.74 -11.94 2.80
C LYS A 109 -3.22 -11.98 2.68
N TYR A 110 -2.63 -10.98 2.04
CA TYR A 110 -1.17 -10.89 1.87
C TYR A 110 -0.46 -10.67 3.21
N VAL A 111 -0.97 -9.76 4.05
CA VAL A 111 -0.45 -9.53 5.39
C VAL A 111 -0.50 -10.82 6.22
N SER A 112 -1.66 -11.48 6.25
CA SER A 112 -1.84 -12.75 6.97
C SER A 112 -0.84 -13.81 6.51
N ALA A 113 -0.70 -13.99 5.20
CA ALA A 113 0.25 -14.94 4.63
C ALA A 113 1.70 -14.59 5.00
N ALA A 114 2.06 -13.31 4.96
CA ALA A 114 3.41 -12.87 5.28
C ALA A 114 3.79 -13.13 6.75
N ILE A 115 2.88 -12.92 7.69
CA ILE A 115 3.18 -13.09 9.13
C ILE A 115 3.07 -14.53 9.62
N THR A 116 2.47 -15.42 8.85
CA THR A 116 2.27 -16.85 9.22
C THR A 116 3.32 -17.79 8.64
N GLN A 117 4.28 -17.29 7.88
CA GLN A 117 5.39 -18.05 7.31
C GLN A 117 6.73 -17.61 7.95
N ASP A 118 7.79 -18.40 7.80
CA ASP A 118 9.11 -18.19 8.41
C ASP A 118 10.28 -18.17 7.40
N LYS A 119 10.00 -18.31 6.11
CA LYS A 119 11.01 -18.42 5.05
C LYS A 119 11.47 -17.08 4.49
N VAL A 120 10.55 -16.14 4.35
CA VAL A 120 10.79 -14.82 3.76
C VAL A 120 10.71 -13.76 4.85
N ASN A 121 11.74 -12.93 4.97
CA ASN A 121 11.83 -11.91 6.01
C ASN A 121 12.42 -10.58 5.48
N GLY A 122 12.71 -9.64 6.37
CA GLY A 122 13.17 -8.31 6.03
C GLY A 122 12.04 -7.44 5.48
N ILE A 123 12.34 -6.61 4.49
CA ILE A 123 11.33 -5.76 3.83
C ILE A 123 10.55 -6.60 2.82
N ILE A 124 9.23 -6.61 2.98
CA ILE A 124 8.28 -7.30 2.10
C ILE A 124 7.26 -6.26 1.59
N ASN A 125 7.24 -6.02 0.30
CA ASN A 125 6.23 -5.17 -0.31
C ASN A 125 4.88 -5.89 -0.35
N ILE A 126 3.87 -5.30 0.28
CA ILE A 126 2.48 -5.77 0.22
C ILE A 126 1.82 -4.99 -0.93
N CYS A 127 1.94 -5.52 -2.13
CA CYS A 127 1.66 -4.84 -3.39
C CYS A 127 1.14 -5.80 -4.46
N SER A 128 0.58 -5.24 -5.54
CA SER A 128 0.15 -6.02 -6.71
C SER A 128 1.28 -6.23 -7.73
N GLY A 129 2.30 -5.37 -7.70
CA GLY A 129 3.35 -5.30 -8.71
C GLY A 129 2.88 -4.71 -10.05
N ARG A 130 1.67 -4.17 -10.12
CA ARG A 130 1.04 -3.68 -11.35
C ARG A 130 0.54 -2.26 -11.15
N PRO A 131 1.20 -1.25 -11.73
CA PRO A 131 0.72 0.12 -11.66
C PRO A 131 -0.53 0.29 -12.53
N GLU A 132 -1.50 1.03 -12.00
CA GLU A 132 -2.74 1.38 -12.69
C GLU A 132 -2.97 2.89 -12.57
N ARG A 133 -3.58 3.51 -13.58
CA ARG A 133 -3.93 4.94 -13.51
C ARG A 133 -4.93 5.19 -12.39
N LEU A 134 -4.71 6.29 -11.68
CA LEU A 134 -5.60 6.70 -10.60
C LEU A 134 -7.03 6.91 -11.10
N SER A 135 -7.22 7.53 -12.28
CA SER A 135 -8.53 7.69 -12.92
C SER A 135 -9.25 6.35 -13.10
N ASP A 136 -8.57 5.40 -13.73
CA ASP A 136 -9.16 4.11 -14.08
C ASP A 136 -9.57 3.33 -12.83
N ARG A 137 -8.72 3.37 -11.78
CA ARG A 137 -9.01 2.71 -10.50
C ARG A 137 -10.16 3.39 -9.76
N VAL A 138 -10.24 4.70 -9.79
CA VAL A 138 -11.33 5.46 -9.13
C VAL A 138 -12.64 5.26 -9.86
N GLU A 139 -12.68 5.31 -11.19
CA GLU A 139 -13.90 5.04 -11.96
C GLU A 139 -14.41 3.63 -11.73
N ARG A 140 -13.50 2.64 -11.71
CA ARG A 140 -13.85 1.26 -11.37
C ARG A 140 -14.43 1.16 -9.95
N PHE A 141 -13.83 1.81 -8.96
CA PHE A 141 -14.33 1.86 -7.58
C PHE A 141 -15.74 2.45 -7.48
N ILE A 142 -16.00 3.56 -8.19
CA ILE A 142 -17.34 4.19 -8.25
C ILE A 142 -18.36 3.18 -8.81
N LYS A 143 -18.01 2.49 -9.89
CA LYS A 143 -18.87 1.49 -10.52
C LYS A 143 -19.10 0.26 -9.63
N GLU A 144 -18.05 -0.27 -9.00
CA GLU A 144 -18.11 -1.45 -8.12
C GLU A 144 -19.00 -1.23 -6.89
N ASN A 145 -19.14 0.04 -6.43
CA ASN A 145 -19.95 0.42 -5.28
C ASN A 145 -21.32 1.04 -5.66
N ASP A 146 -21.69 1.02 -6.93
CA ASP A 146 -22.93 1.61 -7.46
C ASP A 146 -23.15 3.08 -7.06
N TYR A 147 -22.06 3.85 -6.93
CA TYR A 147 -22.12 5.25 -6.57
C TYR A 147 -22.60 6.12 -7.74
N ASN A 148 -23.66 6.92 -7.50
CA ASN A 148 -24.19 7.86 -8.49
C ASN A 148 -23.45 9.21 -8.42
N ILE A 149 -22.14 9.20 -8.64
CA ILE A 149 -21.26 10.34 -8.58
C ILE A 149 -20.35 10.38 -9.82
N LYS A 150 -20.09 11.55 -10.38
CA LYS A 150 -19.22 11.73 -11.55
C LYS A 150 -17.95 12.48 -11.14
N LEU A 151 -16.82 12.09 -11.73
CA LEU A 151 -15.56 12.81 -11.52
C LEU A 151 -15.55 14.10 -12.34
N LYS A 152 -15.27 15.23 -11.68
CA LYS A 152 -15.01 16.51 -12.34
C LYS A 152 -13.50 16.64 -12.57
N TYR A 153 -13.04 16.14 -13.70
CA TYR A 153 -11.63 16.14 -14.08
C TYR A 153 -11.05 17.55 -14.20
N GLY A 154 -9.77 17.69 -13.84
CA GLY A 154 -9.04 18.95 -13.94
C GLY A 154 -9.46 20.00 -12.92
N ALA A 155 -10.29 19.65 -11.92
CA ALA A 155 -10.69 20.56 -10.85
C ALA A 155 -9.51 20.93 -9.92
N PHE A 156 -8.49 20.08 -9.87
CA PHE A 156 -7.24 20.33 -9.17
C PHE A 156 -6.06 20.11 -10.12
N PRO A 157 -4.99 20.91 -10.00
CA PRO A 157 -3.75 20.63 -10.70
C PRO A 157 -3.10 19.36 -10.14
N ASP A 158 -2.35 18.66 -10.99
CA ASP A 158 -1.45 17.60 -10.53
C ASP A 158 -0.37 18.20 -9.64
N ARG A 159 0.01 17.45 -8.60
CA ARG A 159 1.05 17.90 -7.68
C ARG A 159 2.42 17.61 -8.29
N PRO A 160 3.31 18.60 -8.40
CA PRO A 160 4.61 18.41 -9.07
C PRO A 160 5.54 17.42 -8.34
N TYR A 161 5.27 17.16 -7.06
CA TYR A 161 6.03 16.22 -6.22
C TYR A 161 5.44 14.80 -6.19
N ASP A 162 4.29 14.57 -6.82
CA ASP A 162 3.74 13.22 -6.94
C ASP A 162 4.44 12.48 -8.07
N SER A 163 4.87 11.25 -7.79
CA SER A 163 5.44 10.35 -8.79
C SER A 163 4.45 10.10 -9.92
N LYS A 164 4.92 10.10 -11.17
CA LYS A 164 4.07 9.78 -12.33
C LYS A 164 3.67 8.32 -12.34
N ALA A 165 4.59 7.43 -11.94
CA ALA A 165 4.33 6.00 -11.83
C ALA A 165 5.20 5.40 -10.72
N ILE A 166 4.57 4.72 -9.74
CA ILE A 166 5.26 4.07 -8.62
C ILE A 166 4.53 2.79 -8.22
N TRP A 167 5.27 1.68 -8.12
CA TRP A 167 4.70 0.38 -7.75
C TRP A 167 5.72 -0.47 -6.98
N GLY A 168 5.27 -1.55 -6.34
CA GLY A 168 6.14 -2.46 -5.60
C GLY A 168 6.68 -3.60 -6.46
N ASN A 169 7.91 -4.03 -6.20
CA ASN A 169 8.39 -5.34 -6.64
C ASN A 169 7.67 -6.41 -5.79
N ASP A 170 6.90 -7.27 -6.45
CA ASP A 170 6.03 -8.26 -5.81
C ASP A 170 6.66 -9.66 -5.65
N THR A 171 7.94 -9.81 -5.97
CA THR A 171 8.63 -11.11 -5.97
C THR A 171 8.50 -11.84 -4.64
N LYS A 172 8.73 -11.17 -3.51
CA LYS A 172 8.65 -11.79 -2.18
C LYS A 172 7.21 -12.19 -1.82
N ILE A 173 6.23 -11.29 -2.05
CA ILE A 173 4.84 -11.62 -1.70
C ILE A 173 4.27 -12.71 -2.61
N LYS A 174 4.63 -12.76 -3.88
CA LYS A 174 4.29 -13.87 -4.78
C LYS A 174 4.84 -15.19 -4.28
N SER A 175 6.12 -15.26 -3.94
CA SER A 175 6.76 -16.47 -3.39
C SER A 175 6.05 -16.96 -2.12
N ILE A 176 5.67 -16.05 -1.22
CA ILE A 176 4.90 -16.39 -0.01
C ILE A 176 3.55 -17.00 -0.39
N MET A 177 2.82 -16.37 -1.31
CA MET A 177 1.49 -16.84 -1.73
C MET A 177 1.52 -18.19 -2.43
N GLU A 178 2.54 -18.48 -3.24
CA GLU A 178 2.78 -19.79 -3.86
C GLU A 178 3.04 -20.85 -2.80
N GLY A 179 3.83 -20.53 -1.77
CA GLY A 179 4.08 -21.43 -0.62
C GLY A 179 2.80 -21.80 0.13
N VAL A 180 1.92 -20.82 0.41
CA VAL A 180 0.61 -21.05 1.06
C VAL A 180 -0.29 -21.93 0.18
N SER A 181 -0.33 -21.69 -1.13
CA SER A 181 -1.16 -22.45 -2.06
C SER A 181 -0.75 -23.93 -2.13
N THR A 182 0.53 -24.22 -1.91
CA THR A 182 1.06 -25.59 -1.90
C THR A 182 0.66 -26.36 -0.62
N ILE A 183 0.52 -25.65 0.51
CA ILE A 183 0.13 -26.24 1.80
C ILE A 183 -1.36 -26.62 1.80
N ILE A 184 -2.21 -25.81 1.20
CA ILE A 184 -3.68 -26.02 1.16
C ILE A 184 -4.06 -27.19 0.23
N LYS A 185 -3.21 -27.57 -0.73
CA LYS A 185 -3.47 -28.67 -1.66
C LYS A 185 -3.00 -30.05 -1.18
N LYS A 186 -2.39 -30.12 -0.01
CA LYS A 186 -2.00 -31.35 0.68
C LYS A 186 -2.97 -31.70 1.81
#